data_95c9d5b7428e2911325b72b7480cfc0b
#
_entry.id   95c9d5b7428e2911325b72b7480cfc0b
#
_cell.length_a   1.000
_cell.length_b   1.000
_cell.length_c   1.000
_cell.angle_alpha   90.00
_cell.angle_beta   90.00
_cell.angle_gamma   90.00
#
_symmetry.space_group_name_H-M   'P 1'
#
loop_
_entity.id
_entity.type
_entity.pdbx_description
1 polymer ?
#
loop_
_entity_poly.entity_id
_entity_poly.type
_entity_poly.pdbx_seq_one_letter_code
_entity_poly.pdbx_strand_id
1 'polypeptide(L)'
;FEVDEFYAEAVYQVHSMLSFTAATRFSDYDTFGDTTNSKVAMLLTPMDGLNVRASFAEGFRAPSIGALYSGNADSFPTLQDPCDVNSANFTGNADGTQVGQCLADGVPTGFTQPNDQIRITVGGNPLTQPEESESFNVGMTYQSPMGWNVFADYYDIEITSLIGSIGAQLILNGCYDGTNPFYCTLIDRSTGGFVDDLRNTTNNVGALVTSGVELGGSYDFSIA
;
A
#
# COMPACT_ATOMS: atom_id res chain seq x y z
N PHE A 1 -22.01 -7.58 6.98
CA PHE A 1 -21.32 -6.83 5.94
C PHE A 1 -22.35 -6.45 4.86
N GLU A 2 -22.63 -5.17 4.76
CA GLU A 2 -23.59 -4.60 3.83
C GLU A 2 -22.89 -3.46 3.07
N VAL A 3 -23.23 -3.29 1.79
CA VAL A 3 -22.76 -2.19 0.98
C VAL A 3 -23.91 -1.71 0.09
N ASP A 4 -24.12 -0.42 0.09
CA ASP A 4 -25.01 0.27 -0.85
C ASP A 4 -24.18 1.01 -1.90
N GLU A 5 -24.46 0.72 -3.19
CA GLU A 5 -23.68 1.31 -4.26
C GLU A 5 -24.57 2.03 -5.26
N PHE A 6 -24.09 3.17 -5.72
CA PHE A 6 -24.67 3.92 -6.80
C PHE A 6 -23.61 4.29 -7.82
N TYR A 7 -23.87 4.01 -9.10
CA TYR A 7 -22.94 4.36 -10.15
C TYR A 7 -23.62 5.04 -11.34
N ALA A 8 -22.86 5.91 -12.01
CA ALA A 8 -23.26 6.55 -13.24
C ALA A 8 -22.11 6.54 -14.25
N GLU A 9 -22.45 6.30 -15.52
CA GLU A 9 -21.50 6.35 -16.64
C GLU A 9 -22.12 7.08 -17.82
N ALA A 10 -21.31 7.90 -18.49
CA ALA A 10 -21.68 8.59 -19.72
C ALA A 10 -20.58 8.45 -20.77
N VAL A 11 -20.98 8.15 -21.99
CA VAL A 11 -20.09 8.17 -23.17
C VAL A 11 -20.57 9.27 -24.09
N TYR A 12 -19.66 10.16 -24.46
CA TYR A 12 -19.93 11.29 -25.32
C TYR A 12 -19.05 11.26 -26.57
N GLN A 13 -19.69 11.09 -27.71
CA GLN A 13 -19.04 11.12 -29.02
C GLN A 13 -18.96 12.57 -29.50
N VAL A 14 -17.78 13.19 -29.40
CA VAL A 14 -17.55 14.57 -29.84
C VAL A 14 -17.47 14.67 -31.34
N HIS A 15 -16.80 13.69 -31.95
CA HIS A 15 -16.59 13.57 -33.38
C HIS A 15 -16.56 12.08 -33.77
N SER A 16 -16.72 11.76 -35.05
CA SER A 16 -16.61 10.35 -35.52
C SER A 16 -15.29 9.66 -35.12
N MET A 17 -14.24 10.43 -34.88
CA MET A 17 -12.91 9.96 -34.48
C MET A 17 -12.60 10.14 -32.99
N LEU A 18 -13.47 10.81 -32.19
CA LEU A 18 -13.14 11.17 -30.82
C LEU A 18 -14.33 10.93 -29.89
N SER A 19 -14.12 10.12 -28.89
CA SER A 19 -15.07 9.88 -27.80
C SER A 19 -14.45 10.07 -26.42
N PHE A 20 -15.27 10.49 -25.48
CA PHE A 20 -14.95 10.57 -24.06
C PHE A 20 -15.88 9.68 -23.26
N THR A 21 -15.35 9.08 -22.23
CA THR A 21 -16.12 8.35 -21.22
C THR A 21 -15.85 9.00 -19.87
N ALA A 22 -16.91 9.22 -19.10
CA ALA A 22 -16.82 9.63 -17.69
C ALA A 22 -17.70 8.69 -16.86
N ALA A 23 -17.18 8.22 -15.75
CA ALA A 23 -17.90 7.36 -14.82
C ALA A 23 -17.58 7.76 -13.38
N THR A 24 -18.54 7.56 -12.49
CA THR A 24 -18.37 7.72 -11.05
C THR A 24 -19.16 6.65 -10.32
N ARG A 25 -18.60 6.16 -9.20
CA ARG A 25 -19.24 5.22 -8.29
C ARG A 25 -19.15 5.75 -6.88
N PHE A 26 -20.27 5.77 -6.20
CA PHE A 26 -20.37 5.97 -4.77
C PHE A 26 -20.71 4.64 -4.11
N SER A 27 -19.99 4.28 -3.04
CA SER A 27 -20.21 3.04 -2.28
C SER A 27 -20.19 3.39 -0.79
N ASP A 28 -21.22 2.97 -0.07
CA ASP A 28 -21.37 3.15 1.37
C ASP A 28 -21.32 1.77 2.05
N TYR A 29 -20.33 1.57 2.91
CA TYR A 29 -20.05 0.33 3.62
C TYR A 29 -20.37 0.47 5.09
N ASP A 30 -21.07 -0.50 5.66
CA ASP A 30 -21.37 -0.57 7.10
C ASP A 30 -20.12 -0.69 8.00
N THR A 31 -18.96 -1.00 7.44
CA THR A 31 -17.74 -1.32 8.18
C THR A 31 -16.72 -0.19 8.27
N PHE A 32 -16.60 0.66 7.27
CA PHE A 32 -15.59 1.73 7.23
C PHE A 32 -16.09 3.06 6.62
N GLY A 33 -17.37 3.12 6.19
CA GLY A 33 -17.98 4.32 5.63
C GLY A 33 -17.98 4.37 4.11
N ASP A 34 -18.04 5.56 3.55
CA ASP A 34 -18.25 5.78 2.12
C ASP A 34 -16.95 6.02 1.33
N THR A 35 -17.00 5.68 0.05
CA THR A 35 -15.97 5.99 -0.94
C THR A 35 -16.59 6.49 -2.23
N THR A 36 -15.89 7.39 -2.91
CA THR A 36 -16.29 7.85 -4.25
C THR A 36 -15.09 7.69 -5.19
N ASN A 37 -15.32 7.01 -6.31
CA ASN A 37 -14.28 6.74 -7.30
C ASN A 37 -14.75 7.18 -8.68
N SER A 38 -13.88 7.84 -9.41
CA SER A 38 -14.19 8.43 -10.71
C SER A 38 -13.23 7.93 -11.78
N LYS A 39 -13.70 7.92 -13.01
CA LYS A 39 -12.89 7.58 -14.19
C LYS A 39 -13.21 8.54 -15.31
N VAL A 40 -12.18 8.98 -16.00
CA VAL A 40 -12.30 9.66 -17.30
C VAL A 40 -11.42 8.96 -18.31
N ALA A 41 -11.93 8.82 -19.54
CA ALA A 41 -11.16 8.20 -20.62
C ALA A 41 -11.46 8.89 -21.96
N MET A 42 -10.49 8.82 -22.84
CA MET A 42 -10.55 9.34 -24.21
C MET A 42 -10.12 8.24 -25.18
N LEU A 43 -10.86 8.13 -26.27
CA LEU A 43 -10.48 7.31 -27.42
C LEU A 43 -10.46 8.19 -28.66
N LEU A 44 -9.33 8.22 -29.36
CA LEU A 44 -9.13 8.92 -30.62
C LEU A 44 -8.74 7.92 -31.72
N THR A 45 -9.50 7.90 -32.80
CA THR A 45 -9.25 7.07 -33.99
C THR A 45 -9.01 7.97 -35.19
N PRO A 46 -7.79 8.54 -35.35
CA PRO A 46 -7.53 9.58 -36.35
C PRO A 46 -7.48 9.05 -37.79
N MET A 47 -7.26 7.76 -37.93
CA MET A 47 -7.25 7.05 -39.23
C MET A 47 -7.57 5.58 -39.02
N ASP A 48 -7.92 4.88 -40.10
CA ASP A 48 -8.21 3.46 -40.05
C ASP A 48 -7.03 2.66 -39.46
N GLY A 49 -7.32 1.78 -38.52
CA GLY A 49 -6.37 0.94 -37.83
C GLY A 49 -5.59 1.60 -36.68
N LEU A 50 -5.58 2.93 -36.55
CA LEU A 50 -4.88 3.63 -35.46
C LEU A 50 -5.87 4.05 -34.37
N ASN A 51 -5.65 3.57 -33.15
CA ASN A 51 -6.37 3.99 -31.96
C ASN A 51 -5.38 4.56 -30.95
N VAL A 52 -5.69 5.73 -30.41
CA VAL A 52 -4.98 6.35 -29.29
C VAL A 52 -5.95 6.46 -28.14
N ARG A 53 -5.53 5.98 -26.97
CA ARG A 53 -6.36 6.00 -25.76
C ARG A 53 -5.62 6.69 -24.63
N ALA A 54 -6.35 7.39 -23.79
CA ALA A 54 -5.85 7.91 -22.53
C ALA A 54 -6.94 7.71 -21.46
N SER A 55 -6.54 7.41 -20.25
CA SER A 55 -7.47 7.29 -19.12
C SER A 55 -6.81 7.67 -17.82
N PHE A 56 -7.61 8.26 -16.94
CA PHE A 56 -7.34 8.43 -15.53
C PHE A 56 -8.48 7.76 -14.76
N ALA A 57 -8.13 6.99 -13.73
CA ALA A 57 -9.11 6.30 -12.91
C ALA A 57 -8.65 6.25 -11.45
N GLU A 58 -9.58 6.53 -10.57
CA GLU A 58 -9.47 6.27 -9.14
C GLU A 58 -10.05 4.88 -8.84
N GLY A 59 -9.54 4.26 -7.79
CA GLY A 59 -10.02 2.98 -7.29
C GLY A 59 -9.78 2.84 -5.79
N PHE A 60 -10.40 1.85 -5.18
CA PHE A 60 -10.17 1.53 -3.78
C PHE A 60 -10.23 0.02 -3.54
N ARG A 61 -9.66 -0.40 -2.43
CA ARG A 61 -9.80 -1.76 -1.90
C ARG A 61 -10.27 -1.71 -0.46
N ALA A 62 -11.49 -2.21 -0.23
CA ALA A 62 -12.06 -2.33 1.12
C ALA A 62 -11.18 -3.23 2.01
N PRO A 63 -11.03 -2.90 3.30
CA PRO A 63 -10.43 -3.81 4.26
C PRO A 63 -11.22 -5.11 4.33
N SER A 64 -10.52 -6.24 4.40
CA SER A 64 -11.19 -7.53 4.63
C SER A 64 -11.74 -7.62 6.06
N ILE A 65 -12.74 -8.47 6.28
CA ILE A 65 -13.28 -8.75 7.62
C ILE A 65 -12.15 -9.18 8.58
N GLY A 66 -11.18 -9.97 8.08
CA GLY A 66 -10.00 -10.36 8.86
C GLY A 66 -9.13 -9.17 9.23
N ALA A 67 -8.91 -8.22 8.33
CA ALA A 67 -8.12 -7.03 8.60
C ALA A 67 -8.77 -6.12 9.67
N LEU A 68 -10.11 -6.08 9.70
CA LEU A 68 -10.86 -5.27 10.67
C LEU A 68 -11.06 -6.00 12.02
N TYR A 69 -11.46 -7.27 11.99
CA TYR A 69 -12.06 -7.92 13.15
C TYR A 69 -11.40 -9.25 13.56
N SER A 70 -10.23 -9.62 13.02
CA SER A 70 -9.48 -10.74 13.60
C SER A 70 -9.18 -10.47 15.05
N GLY A 71 -9.46 -11.45 15.92
CA GLY A 71 -9.12 -11.37 17.32
C GLY A 71 -7.61 -11.23 17.52
N ASN A 72 -7.21 -10.57 18.61
CA ASN A 72 -5.80 -10.46 18.97
C ASN A 72 -5.24 -11.84 19.36
N ALA A 73 -4.04 -12.12 18.92
CA ALA A 73 -3.28 -13.32 19.24
C ALA A 73 -1.82 -12.98 19.54
N ASP A 74 -1.22 -13.75 20.42
CA ASP A 74 0.21 -13.63 20.71
C ASP A 74 1.04 -14.34 19.63
N SER A 75 2.13 -13.71 19.24
CA SER A 75 3.16 -14.30 18.39
C SER A 75 4.54 -14.00 19.02
N PHE A 76 5.53 -14.85 18.73
CA PHE A 76 6.86 -14.76 19.34
C PHE A 76 7.96 -14.82 18.27
N PRO A 77 8.03 -13.84 17.38
CA PRO A 77 9.11 -13.78 16.39
C PRO A 77 10.45 -13.53 17.06
N THR A 78 11.52 -13.94 16.41
CA THR A 78 12.88 -13.55 16.78
C THR A 78 13.12 -12.11 16.35
N LEU A 79 13.35 -11.24 17.33
CA LEU A 79 13.56 -9.81 17.14
C LEU A 79 14.85 -9.37 17.86
N GLN A 80 15.47 -8.35 17.31
CA GLN A 80 16.68 -7.72 17.86
C GLN A 80 16.25 -6.45 18.61
N ASP A 81 16.33 -6.47 19.94
CA ASP A 81 16.02 -5.27 20.72
C ASP A 81 17.10 -4.20 20.54
N PRO A 82 16.78 -2.99 20.06
CA PRO A 82 17.75 -1.91 19.90
C PRO A 82 18.36 -1.41 21.21
N CYS A 83 17.75 -1.72 22.36
CA CYS A 83 18.27 -1.37 23.68
C CYS A 83 19.21 -2.44 24.28
N ASP A 84 19.28 -3.63 23.69
CA ASP A 84 20.25 -4.65 24.09
C ASP A 84 21.64 -4.30 23.57
N VAL A 85 22.59 -4.13 24.46
CA VAL A 85 23.99 -3.77 24.10
C VAL A 85 24.71 -4.82 23.24
N ASN A 86 24.21 -6.05 23.19
CA ASN A 86 24.73 -7.12 22.35
C ASN A 86 23.96 -7.26 21.01
N SER A 87 22.88 -6.51 20.83
CA SER A 87 22.07 -6.54 19.62
C SER A 87 22.80 -5.93 18.42
N ALA A 88 22.64 -6.51 17.24
CA ALA A 88 23.13 -5.92 15.99
C ALA A 88 22.48 -4.57 15.68
N ASN A 89 21.32 -4.29 16.26
CA ASN A 89 20.58 -3.03 16.11
C ASN A 89 20.95 -1.99 17.18
N PHE A 90 21.82 -2.34 18.14
CA PHE A 90 22.37 -1.38 19.10
C PHE A 90 23.51 -0.62 18.44
N THR A 91 23.25 0.60 18.03
CA THR A 91 24.27 1.46 17.39
C THR A 91 24.94 2.39 18.39
N GLY A 92 24.32 2.54 19.56
CA GLY A 92 24.77 3.49 20.60
C GLY A 92 24.75 4.95 20.15
N ASN A 93 24.17 5.23 19.00
CA ASN A 93 24.15 6.48 18.22
C ASN A 93 25.10 7.57 18.72
N ALA A 94 25.96 8.08 17.85
CA ALA A 94 26.95 9.12 18.19
C ALA A 94 26.33 10.40 18.82
N ASP A 95 25.04 10.64 18.55
CA ASP A 95 24.23 11.73 19.13
C ASP A 95 23.52 11.34 20.44
N GLY A 96 23.61 10.07 20.86
CA GLY A 96 22.99 9.55 22.08
C GLY A 96 21.46 9.33 21.98
N THR A 97 20.84 9.50 20.83
CA THR A 97 19.38 9.39 20.67
C THR A 97 18.86 8.02 21.10
N GLN A 98 19.44 6.94 20.60
CA GLN A 98 19.02 5.57 20.93
C GLN A 98 19.14 5.28 22.43
N VAL A 99 20.31 5.60 23.01
CA VAL A 99 20.55 5.39 24.46
C VAL A 99 19.62 6.25 25.29
N GLY A 100 19.40 7.50 24.88
CA GLY A 100 18.48 8.42 25.57
C GLY A 100 17.05 7.91 25.56
N GLN A 101 16.56 7.38 24.44
CA GLN A 101 15.22 6.82 24.32
C GLN A 101 15.07 5.54 25.15
N CYS A 102 16.06 4.63 25.11
CA CYS A 102 16.06 3.44 25.96
C CYS A 102 15.98 3.78 27.45
N LEU A 103 16.76 4.77 27.90
CA LEU A 103 16.73 5.23 29.30
C LEU A 103 15.38 5.89 29.66
N ALA A 104 14.78 6.65 28.73
CA ALA A 104 13.48 7.28 28.93
C ALA A 104 12.37 6.23 29.12
N ASP A 105 12.47 5.08 28.43
CA ASP A 105 11.54 3.96 28.56
C ASP A 105 11.89 3.02 29.75
N GLY A 106 12.85 3.43 30.60
CA GLY A 106 13.20 2.70 31.81
C GLY A 106 14.13 1.50 31.61
N VAL A 107 14.77 1.38 30.44
CA VAL A 107 15.75 0.33 30.19
C VAL A 107 17.06 0.66 30.89
N PRO A 108 17.58 -0.23 31.76
CA PRO A 108 18.81 0.05 32.50
C PRO A 108 20.05 0.09 31.60
N THR A 109 21.04 0.86 31.99
CA THR A 109 22.33 0.91 31.28
C THR A 109 23.00 -0.48 31.28
N GLY A 110 23.46 -0.91 30.10
CA GLY A 110 24.04 -2.24 29.93
C GLY A 110 23.03 -3.38 29.87
N PHE A 111 21.77 -3.06 29.56
CA PHE A 111 20.71 -4.04 29.40
C PHE A 111 21.06 -5.10 28.35
N THR A 112 20.73 -6.35 28.62
CA THR A 112 20.84 -7.47 27.69
C THR A 112 19.55 -8.28 27.66
N GLN A 113 19.07 -8.58 26.48
CA GLN A 113 17.89 -9.41 26.27
C GLN A 113 18.27 -10.89 26.34
N PRO A 114 17.74 -11.68 27.27
CA PRO A 114 18.15 -13.08 27.44
C PRO A 114 17.54 -14.01 26.40
N ASN A 115 16.49 -13.58 25.70
CA ASN A 115 15.80 -14.36 24.67
C ASN A 115 15.28 -13.44 23.59
N ASP A 116 15.67 -13.69 22.36
CA ASP A 116 15.29 -12.90 21.16
C ASP A 116 13.84 -13.16 20.72
N GLN A 117 13.16 -14.15 21.29
CA GLN A 117 11.73 -14.37 21.05
C GLN A 117 10.91 -13.38 21.89
N ILE A 118 10.56 -12.26 21.26
CA ILE A 118 9.81 -11.19 21.90
C ILE A 118 8.33 -11.39 21.60
N ARG A 119 7.50 -11.29 22.64
CA ARG A 119 6.04 -11.35 22.50
C ARG A 119 5.55 -10.13 21.72
N ILE A 120 4.72 -10.40 20.73
CA ILE A 120 3.98 -9.37 19.99
C ILE A 120 2.49 -9.72 19.93
N THR A 121 1.65 -8.70 19.98
CA THR A 121 0.22 -8.83 19.73
C THR A 121 -0.06 -8.57 18.26
N VAL A 122 -0.64 -9.55 17.57
CA VAL A 122 -1.11 -9.43 16.17
C VAL A 122 -2.64 -9.55 16.14
N GLY A 123 -3.27 -8.94 15.14
CA GLY A 123 -4.73 -8.99 15.02
C GLY A 123 -5.27 -7.98 14.02
N GLY A 124 -6.59 -7.92 13.92
CA GLY A 124 -7.29 -6.92 13.14
C GLY A 124 -7.32 -5.56 13.84
N ASN A 125 -7.69 -4.53 13.07
CA ASN A 125 -7.89 -3.19 13.59
C ASN A 125 -9.14 -2.58 12.95
N PRO A 126 -10.21 -2.34 13.72
CA PRO A 126 -11.45 -1.76 13.20
C PRO A 126 -11.30 -0.34 12.63
N LEU A 127 -10.17 0.33 12.89
CA LEU A 127 -9.87 1.68 12.38
C LEU A 127 -9.15 1.66 11.02
N THR A 128 -8.88 0.47 10.48
CA THR A 128 -8.22 0.33 9.18
C THR A 128 -9.11 0.90 8.08
N GLN A 129 -8.56 1.83 7.31
CA GLN A 129 -9.22 2.49 6.19
C GLN A 129 -9.00 1.71 4.89
N PRO A 130 -9.81 1.94 3.83
CA PRO A 130 -9.56 1.41 2.51
C PRO A 130 -8.19 1.83 1.96
N GLU A 131 -7.63 0.99 1.10
CA GLU A 131 -6.57 1.43 0.20
C GLU A 131 -7.19 2.25 -0.92
N GLU A 132 -6.48 3.26 -1.36
CA GLU A 132 -6.86 4.11 -2.47
C GLU A 132 -5.85 3.96 -3.61
N SER A 133 -6.33 4.05 -4.85
CA SER A 133 -5.44 4.02 -6.00
C SER A 133 -5.81 5.06 -7.04
N GLU A 134 -4.77 5.62 -7.65
CA GLU A 134 -4.87 6.43 -8.85
C GLU A 134 -4.09 5.76 -9.98
N SER A 135 -4.67 5.72 -11.16
CA SER A 135 -4.01 5.17 -12.34
C SER A 135 -4.15 6.09 -13.54
N PHE A 136 -3.03 6.38 -14.17
CA PHE A 136 -2.97 7.07 -15.45
C PHE A 136 -2.42 6.13 -16.51
N ASN A 137 -3.12 6.06 -17.65
CA ASN A 137 -2.69 5.25 -18.78
C ASN A 137 -2.82 6.05 -20.06
N VAL A 138 -1.82 5.95 -20.92
CA VAL A 138 -1.87 6.46 -22.30
C VAL A 138 -1.24 5.44 -23.23
N GLY A 139 -1.91 5.17 -24.34
CA GLY A 139 -1.40 4.17 -25.25
C GLY A 139 -1.94 4.32 -26.66
N MET A 140 -1.30 3.59 -27.55
CA MET A 140 -1.72 3.51 -28.95
C MET A 140 -1.66 2.07 -29.44
N THR A 141 -2.59 1.75 -30.35
CA THR A 141 -2.57 0.50 -31.11
C THR A 141 -2.67 0.84 -32.58
N TYR A 142 -1.89 0.15 -33.40
CA TYR A 142 -1.99 0.27 -34.85
C TYR A 142 -2.12 -1.11 -35.49
N GLN A 143 -3.19 -1.28 -36.25
CA GLN A 143 -3.45 -2.46 -37.07
C GLN A 143 -3.30 -2.11 -38.54
N SER A 144 -2.24 -2.63 -39.16
CA SER A 144 -1.97 -2.41 -40.58
C SER A 144 -2.77 -3.36 -41.47
N PRO A 145 -3.27 -2.89 -42.62
CA PRO A 145 -3.83 -3.76 -43.67
C PRO A 145 -2.89 -4.86 -44.15
N MET A 146 -1.59 -4.71 -43.92
CA MET A 146 -0.54 -5.70 -44.27
C MET A 146 -0.32 -6.79 -43.22
N GLY A 147 -1.18 -6.89 -42.19
CA GLY A 147 -1.15 -7.91 -41.15
C GLY A 147 -0.28 -7.55 -39.91
N TRP A 148 0.26 -6.35 -39.82
CA TRP A 148 0.97 -5.89 -38.64
C TRP A 148 0.00 -5.36 -37.59
N ASN A 149 0.17 -5.82 -36.33
CA ASN A 149 -0.42 -5.22 -35.14
C ASN A 149 0.70 -4.79 -34.23
N VAL A 150 0.70 -3.54 -33.81
CA VAL A 150 1.67 -3.00 -32.83
C VAL A 150 0.93 -2.19 -31.78
N PHE A 151 1.44 -2.22 -30.56
CA PHE A 151 0.95 -1.35 -29.49
C PHE A 151 2.10 -0.79 -28.67
N ALA A 152 1.84 0.35 -28.07
CA ALA A 152 2.68 0.99 -27.09
C ALA A 152 1.80 1.62 -26.03
N ASP A 153 2.02 1.26 -24.77
CA ASP A 153 1.29 1.78 -23.63
C ASP A 153 2.26 2.28 -22.56
N TYR A 154 1.96 3.42 -21.98
CA TYR A 154 2.55 3.93 -20.76
C TYR A 154 1.51 3.83 -19.64
N TYR A 155 1.92 3.39 -18.47
CA TYR A 155 1.11 3.40 -17.27
C TYR A 155 1.86 4.02 -16.11
N ASP A 156 1.10 4.62 -15.20
CA ASP A 156 1.54 5.13 -13.90
C ASP A 156 0.44 4.83 -12.88
N ILE A 157 0.78 4.10 -11.83
CA ILE A 157 -0.17 3.62 -10.83
C ILE A 157 0.41 3.92 -9.47
N GLU A 158 -0.35 4.62 -8.65
CA GLU A 158 -0.08 4.85 -7.24
C GLU A 158 -1.17 4.19 -6.39
N ILE A 159 -0.76 3.44 -5.37
CA ILE A 159 -1.66 2.88 -4.35
C ILE A 159 -1.19 3.43 -3.01
N THR A 160 -2.09 4.09 -2.29
CA THR A 160 -1.83 4.66 -0.97
C THR A 160 -2.58 3.89 0.12
N SER A 161 -2.23 4.16 1.36
CA SER A 161 -2.91 3.55 2.53
C SER A 161 -2.92 2.02 2.49
N LEU A 162 -1.85 1.39 2.00
CA LEU A 162 -1.74 -0.08 1.90
C LEU A 162 -2.09 -0.75 3.23
N ILE A 163 -2.96 -1.75 3.18
CA ILE A 163 -3.38 -2.51 4.36
C ILE A 163 -2.37 -3.60 4.65
N GLY A 164 -1.74 -3.50 5.82
CA GLY A 164 -0.72 -4.45 6.26
C GLY A 164 -0.36 -4.26 7.72
N SER A 165 0.68 -4.93 8.17
CA SER A 165 1.31 -4.65 9.46
C SER A 165 2.62 -3.89 9.25
N ILE A 166 2.96 -3.01 10.18
CA ILE A 166 4.20 -2.22 10.13
C ILE A 166 5.43 -3.13 10.13
N GLY A 167 5.37 -4.23 10.87
CA GLY A 167 6.49 -5.12 11.13
C GLY A 167 7.16 -4.82 12.48
N ALA A 168 7.21 -5.84 13.34
CA ALA A 168 7.65 -5.66 14.73
C ALA A 168 9.08 -5.13 14.86
N GLN A 169 10.01 -5.58 14.01
CA GLN A 169 11.38 -5.07 14.02
C GLN A 169 11.47 -3.61 13.59
N LEU A 170 10.65 -3.20 12.62
CA LEU A 170 10.60 -1.81 12.16
C LEU A 170 10.04 -0.89 13.26
N ILE A 171 9.04 -1.37 14.01
CA ILE A 171 8.49 -0.64 15.16
C ILE A 171 9.57 -0.42 16.23
N LEU A 172 10.29 -1.49 16.61
CA LEU A 172 11.39 -1.38 17.57
C LEU A 172 12.46 -0.41 17.09
N ASN A 173 12.97 -0.59 15.88
CA ASN A 173 14.03 0.26 15.36
C ASN A 173 13.59 1.72 15.29
N GLY A 174 12.42 2.01 14.68
CA GLY A 174 11.97 3.37 14.47
C GLY A 174 11.59 4.14 15.74
N CYS A 175 11.25 3.43 16.83
CA CYS A 175 11.09 4.05 18.14
C CYS A 175 12.47 4.52 18.68
N TYR A 176 13.47 3.63 18.70
CA TYR A 176 14.73 3.87 19.39
C TYR A 176 15.78 4.60 18.56
N ASP A 177 15.67 4.62 17.24
CA ASP A 177 16.50 5.48 16.37
C ASP A 177 15.92 6.90 16.21
N GLY A 178 14.73 7.15 16.76
CA GLY A 178 14.03 8.44 16.74
C GLY A 178 13.37 8.80 15.42
N THR A 179 13.34 7.89 14.43
CA THR A 179 12.75 8.16 13.12
C THR A 179 11.23 8.25 13.18
N ASN A 180 10.58 7.53 14.11
CA ASN A 180 9.14 7.59 14.28
C ASN A 180 8.71 7.46 15.75
N PRO A 181 8.53 8.57 16.48
CA PRO A 181 8.12 8.54 17.89
C PRO A 181 6.76 7.87 18.15
N PHE A 182 5.88 7.80 17.16
CA PHE A 182 4.61 7.09 17.29
C PHE A 182 4.83 5.60 17.57
N TYR A 183 5.88 4.99 17.04
CA TYR A 183 6.17 3.57 17.25
C TYR A 183 6.44 3.24 18.72
N CYS A 184 6.96 4.18 19.50
CA CYS A 184 7.16 3.99 20.94
C CYS A 184 5.83 3.75 21.69
N THR A 185 4.72 4.29 21.18
CA THR A 185 3.40 4.06 21.78
C THR A 185 2.87 2.65 21.56
N LEU A 186 3.50 1.87 20.70
CA LEU A 186 3.16 0.49 20.38
C LEU A 186 3.97 -0.53 21.18
N ILE A 187 4.91 -0.07 22.01
CA ILE A 187 5.84 -0.92 22.77
C ILE A 187 5.56 -0.73 24.26
N ASP A 188 5.28 -1.81 24.95
CA ASP A 188 5.18 -1.83 26.40
C ASP A 188 6.39 -2.56 26.97
N ARG A 189 7.11 -1.91 27.94
CA ARG A 189 8.27 -2.51 28.64
C ARG A 189 7.97 -2.73 30.12
N SER A 190 8.49 -3.82 30.62
CA SER A 190 8.51 -4.11 32.05
C SER A 190 9.54 -3.25 32.78
N THR A 191 9.45 -3.22 34.13
CA THR A 191 10.39 -2.49 35.00
C THR A 191 11.85 -2.94 34.90
N GLY A 192 12.11 -4.12 34.29
CA GLY A 192 13.46 -4.62 34.01
C GLY A 192 14.01 -4.23 32.64
N GLY A 193 13.25 -3.49 31.85
CA GLY A 193 13.61 -3.07 30.49
C GLY A 193 13.22 -4.05 29.38
N PHE A 194 12.66 -5.24 29.73
CA PHE A 194 12.23 -6.22 28.73
C PHE A 194 10.99 -5.73 27.99
N VAL A 195 10.92 -6.00 26.70
CA VAL A 195 9.69 -5.79 25.93
C VAL A 195 8.64 -6.82 26.41
N ASP A 196 7.59 -6.33 27.04
CA ASP A 196 6.49 -7.14 27.58
C ASP A 196 5.41 -7.40 26.54
N ASP A 197 5.12 -6.38 25.71
CA ASP A 197 4.26 -6.49 24.53
C ASP A 197 4.66 -5.48 23.45
N LEU A 198 4.46 -5.87 22.20
CA LEU A 198 4.59 -4.99 21.04
C LEU A 198 3.38 -5.18 20.14
N ARG A 199 2.62 -4.12 19.95
CA ARG A 199 1.40 -4.16 19.12
C ARG A 199 1.74 -4.01 17.65
N ASN A 200 1.54 -5.08 16.89
CA ASN A 200 1.74 -5.13 15.44
C ASN A 200 0.47 -5.58 14.71
N THR A 201 -0.64 -4.91 15.02
CA THR A 201 -1.94 -5.15 14.40
C THR A 201 -2.00 -4.60 12.97
N THR A 202 -3.07 -4.93 12.26
CA THR A 202 -3.34 -4.37 10.92
C THR A 202 -3.44 -2.84 10.98
N ASN A 203 -2.84 -2.18 10.00
CA ASN A 203 -2.85 -0.71 9.84
C ASN A 203 -2.75 -0.36 8.36
N ASN A 204 -2.96 0.92 8.06
CA ASN A 204 -2.62 1.47 6.75
C ASN A 204 -1.14 1.88 6.75
N VAL A 205 -0.33 1.20 5.95
CA VAL A 205 1.13 1.33 5.96
C VAL A 205 1.66 1.62 4.55
N GLY A 206 2.24 2.80 4.38
CA GLY A 206 2.98 3.14 3.17
C GLY A 206 2.15 3.33 1.90
N ALA A 207 2.85 3.34 0.78
CA ALA A 207 2.33 3.46 -0.56
C ALA A 207 3.13 2.58 -1.53
N LEU A 208 2.53 2.24 -2.67
CA LEU A 208 3.18 1.54 -3.79
C LEU A 208 3.02 2.40 -5.03
N VAL A 209 4.14 2.73 -5.67
CA VAL A 209 4.15 3.44 -6.95
C VAL A 209 4.81 2.56 -7.99
N THR A 210 4.17 2.41 -9.14
CA THR A 210 4.72 1.66 -10.26
C THR A 210 4.38 2.37 -11.56
N SER A 211 5.37 2.51 -12.45
CA SER A 211 5.18 3.05 -13.79
C SER A 211 6.02 2.30 -14.80
N GLY A 212 5.59 2.30 -16.05
CA GLY A 212 6.32 1.59 -17.08
C GLY A 212 5.80 1.84 -18.48
N VAL A 213 6.54 1.29 -19.43
CA VAL A 213 6.17 1.27 -20.86
C VAL A 213 6.08 -0.19 -21.30
N GLU A 214 4.96 -0.52 -21.92
CA GLU A 214 4.75 -1.80 -22.58
C GLU A 214 4.74 -1.61 -24.09
N LEU A 215 5.50 -2.47 -24.79
CA LEU A 215 5.57 -2.51 -26.25
C LEU A 215 5.31 -3.92 -26.72
N GLY A 216 4.51 -4.06 -27.76
CA GLY A 216 4.27 -5.37 -28.33
C GLY A 216 3.82 -5.28 -29.79
N GLY A 217 3.86 -6.44 -30.44
CA GLY A 217 3.40 -6.54 -31.80
C GLY A 217 3.22 -7.99 -32.25
N SER A 218 2.40 -8.16 -33.28
CA SER A 218 2.18 -9.42 -33.98
C SER A 218 2.13 -9.19 -35.47
N TYR A 219 2.38 -10.24 -36.22
CA TYR A 219 2.23 -10.24 -37.67
C TYR A 219 1.44 -11.48 -38.10
N ASP A 220 0.33 -11.25 -38.78
CA ASP A 220 -0.53 -12.28 -39.31
C ASP A 220 -0.15 -12.55 -40.78
N PHE A 221 0.17 -13.80 -41.11
CA PHE A 221 0.46 -14.23 -42.46
C PHE A 221 -0.26 -15.52 -42.78
N SER A 222 -0.70 -15.66 -44.04
CA SER A 222 -1.28 -16.91 -44.55
C SER A 222 -0.24 -17.69 -45.34
N ILE A 223 -0.10 -18.97 -45.02
CA ILE A 223 0.70 -19.90 -45.79
C ILE A 223 -0.26 -20.54 -46.82
N ALA A 224 0.00 -20.32 -48.12
CA ALA A 224 -0.76 -20.89 -49.19
C ALA A 224 -0.38 -22.36 -49.45
#